data_84c49c827e9df8aba4943ec9ba47b8e1
#
_entry.id   84c49c827e9df8aba4943ec9ba47b8e1
#
_cell.length_a   1.000
_cell.length_b   1.000
_cell.length_c   1.000
_cell.angle_alpha   90.00
_cell.angle_beta   90.00
_cell.angle_gamma   90.00
#
_symmetry.space_group_name_H-M   'P 1'
#
loop_
_entity.id
_entity.type
_entity.pdbx_description
1 polymer ?
#
loop_
_entity_poly.entity_id
_entity_poly.type
_entity_poly.pdbx_seq_one_letter_code
_entity_poly.pdbx_strand_id
1 'polypeptide(L)'
;MEIWIVLIPVVVVLIVAAVQIRSWWRRRRRRLMRVMGEDVLKQIYNATACDQDVSLETVSDKLRIRPQRAQLLLEILHEQGLLLLEAGRLRLTDSGERYALHIIRAHRLWEHYLAEETGYPETEWHGRAERREHFLQPEETHALSAKLGHPTHDPHGHPIPTHEGEFVAIQGEPISSIPPDIVAHIVRIEDQPECVYAQLVEDGLYPGMEVKVLESSHQGVRFLAEGVEHWLPPIPAANVSVVAEEEPKEAVPLGISLSMLEP
;
A
#
# COMPACT_ATOMS: atom_id res chain seq x y z
N MET A 1 -13.87 60.36 -27.67
CA MET A 1 -12.47 60.01 -27.30
C MET A 1 -12.41 59.29 -25.95
N GLU A 2 -13.34 59.53 -25.03
CA GLU A 2 -13.33 58.98 -23.66
C GLU A 2 -13.68 57.49 -23.52
N ILE A 3 -14.50 56.90 -24.38
CA ILE A 3 -14.89 55.50 -24.30
C ILE A 3 -13.71 54.55 -24.47
N TRP A 4 -12.75 54.86 -25.30
CA TRP A 4 -11.56 54.02 -25.52
C TRP A 4 -10.62 53.99 -24.32
N ILE A 5 -10.61 55.01 -23.47
CA ILE A 5 -9.76 55.09 -22.26
C ILE A 5 -10.21 54.04 -21.21
N VAL A 6 -11.50 53.74 -21.17
CA VAL A 6 -12.06 52.73 -20.26
C VAL A 6 -12.11 51.33 -20.91
N LEU A 7 -12.43 51.30 -22.22
CA LEU A 7 -12.61 49.99 -22.91
C LEU A 7 -11.31 49.22 -23.05
N ILE A 8 -10.20 49.88 -23.38
CA ILE A 8 -8.88 49.20 -23.54
C ILE A 8 -8.42 48.54 -22.24
N PRO A 9 -8.39 49.17 -21.06
CA PRO A 9 -8.02 48.51 -19.81
C PRO A 9 -8.94 47.35 -19.45
N VAL A 10 -10.24 47.46 -19.66
CA VAL A 10 -11.22 46.38 -19.41
C VAL A 10 -10.92 45.17 -20.30
N VAL A 11 -10.67 45.39 -21.60
CA VAL A 11 -10.31 44.28 -22.51
C VAL A 11 -8.98 43.65 -22.12
N VAL A 12 -7.97 44.44 -21.72
CA VAL A 12 -6.69 43.90 -21.26
C VAL A 12 -6.88 43.02 -19.99
N VAL A 13 -7.66 43.51 -19.03
CA VAL A 13 -7.96 42.73 -17.80
C VAL A 13 -8.66 41.41 -18.15
N LEU A 14 -9.65 41.42 -19.06
CA LEU A 14 -10.35 40.21 -19.49
C LEU A 14 -9.40 39.22 -20.19
N ILE A 15 -8.51 39.70 -21.06
CA ILE A 15 -7.51 38.85 -21.73
C ILE A 15 -6.57 38.23 -20.69
N VAL A 16 -6.04 39.02 -19.76
CA VAL A 16 -5.14 38.55 -18.70
C VAL A 16 -5.87 37.51 -17.84
N ALA A 17 -7.12 37.77 -17.44
CA ALA A 17 -7.93 36.83 -16.67
C ALA A 17 -8.17 35.53 -17.46
N ALA A 18 -8.49 35.60 -18.73
CA ALA A 18 -8.70 34.42 -19.58
C ALA A 18 -7.41 33.60 -19.74
N VAL A 19 -6.24 34.24 -19.91
CA VAL A 19 -4.94 33.55 -19.98
C VAL A 19 -4.62 32.89 -18.65
N GLN A 20 -4.85 33.57 -17.51
CA GLN A 20 -4.63 33.00 -16.19
C GLN A 20 -5.55 31.79 -15.91
N ILE A 21 -6.85 31.92 -16.19
CA ILE A 21 -7.81 30.83 -16.06
C ILE A 21 -7.38 29.63 -16.93
N ARG A 22 -7.02 29.89 -18.21
CA ARG A 22 -6.56 28.82 -19.12
C ARG A 22 -5.27 28.14 -18.61
N SER A 23 -4.32 28.93 -18.08
CA SER A 23 -3.07 28.39 -17.51
C SER A 23 -3.34 27.57 -16.25
N TRP A 24 -4.26 28.02 -15.39
CA TRP A 24 -4.69 27.31 -14.19
C TRP A 24 -5.36 25.97 -14.55
N TRP A 25 -6.29 25.97 -15.54
CA TRP A 25 -6.92 24.74 -16.03
C TRP A 25 -5.91 23.76 -16.63
N ARG A 26 -4.92 24.25 -17.38
CA ARG A 26 -3.84 23.40 -17.92
C ARG A 26 -2.99 22.79 -16.80
N ARG A 27 -2.62 23.56 -15.78
CA ARG A 27 -1.84 23.08 -14.64
C ARG A 27 -2.65 22.04 -13.85
N ARG A 28 -3.92 22.32 -13.59
CA ARG A 28 -4.82 21.37 -12.90
C ARG A 28 -4.95 20.06 -13.66
N ARG A 29 -5.15 20.15 -14.99
CA ARG A 29 -5.25 18.94 -15.84
C ARG A 29 -3.95 18.13 -15.83
N ARG A 30 -2.79 18.76 -15.95
CA ARG A 30 -1.49 18.09 -15.88
C ARG A 30 -1.30 17.40 -14.53
N ARG A 31 -1.63 18.05 -13.43
CA ARG A 31 -1.55 17.45 -12.08
C ARG A 31 -2.45 16.22 -11.95
N LEU A 32 -3.70 16.30 -12.41
CA LEU A 32 -4.61 15.16 -12.40
C LEU A 32 -4.08 13.98 -13.23
N MET A 33 -3.54 14.25 -14.42
CA MET A 33 -2.95 13.20 -15.26
C MET A 33 -1.72 12.57 -14.61
N ARG A 34 -0.90 13.35 -13.90
CA ARG A 34 0.24 12.84 -13.14
C ARG A 34 -0.22 11.92 -12.01
N VAL A 35 -1.13 12.38 -11.14
CA VAL A 35 -1.69 11.57 -10.03
C VAL A 35 -2.27 10.26 -10.56
N MET A 36 -3.10 10.32 -11.59
CA MET A 36 -3.66 9.10 -12.20
C MET A 36 -2.58 8.17 -12.78
N GLY A 37 -1.48 8.74 -13.33
CA GLY A 37 -0.34 7.97 -13.79
C GLY A 37 0.38 7.27 -12.65
N GLU A 38 0.60 7.95 -11.55
CA GLU A 38 1.18 7.42 -10.33
C GLU A 38 0.33 6.28 -9.75
N ASP A 39 -1.00 6.44 -9.71
CA ASP A 39 -1.93 5.39 -9.30
C ASP A 39 -1.84 4.14 -10.21
N VAL A 40 -1.71 4.34 -11.53
CA VAL A 40 -1.51 3.22 -12.47
C VAL A 40 -0.19 2.48 -12.22
N LEU A 41 0.92 3.21 -12.02
CA LEU A 41 2.21 2.59 -11.73
C LEU A 41 2.15 1.75 -10.45
N LYS A 42 1.58 2.31 -9.36
CA LYS A 42 1.34 1.62 -8.08
C LYS A 42 0.47 0.38 -8.27
N GLN A 43 -0.61 0.48 -9.07
CA GLN A 43 -1.50 -0.64 -9.38
C GLN A 43 -0.77 -1.77 -10.12
N ILE A 44 0.01 -1.45 -11.16
CA ILE A 44 0.74 -2.46 -11.95
C ILE A 44 1.80 -3.13 -11.07
N TYR A 45 2.51 -2.35 -10.23
CA TYR A 45 3.49 -2.88 -9.31
C TYR A 45 2.87 -3.91 -8.36
N ASN A 46 1.78 -3.55 -7.67
CA ASN A 46 1.10 -4.42 -6.72
C ASN A 46 0.53 -5.68 -7.39
N ALA A 47 -0.04 -5.54 -8.58
CA ALA A 47 -0.57 -6.68 -9.33
C ALA A 47 0.54 -7.65 -9.76
N THR A 48 1.68 -7.11 -10.22
CA THR A 48 2.84 -7.93 -10.61
C THR A 48 3.40 -8.71 -9.41
N ALA A 49 3.44 -8.10 -8.23
CA ALA A 49 3.86 -8.77 -6.99
C ALA A 49 2.93 -9.94 -6.60
N CYS A 50 1.67 -9.92 -7.04
CA CYS A 50 0.68 -10.99 -6.83
C CYS A 50 0.52 -11.92 -8.05
N ASP A 51 1.44 -11.88 -9.02
CA ASP A 51 1.37 -12.62 -10.30
C ASP A 51 0.06 -12.39 -11.09
N GLN A 52 -0.49 -11.18 -10.98
CA GLN A 52 -1.71 -10.77 -11.67
C GLN A 52 -1.37 -9.88 -12.87
N ASP A 53 -2.12 -10.07 -13.96
CA ASP A 53 -1.99 -9.24 -15.14
C ASP A 53 -2.89 -8.00 -15.04
N VAL A 54 -2.35 -6.85 -15.43
CA VAL A 54 -3.12 -5.61 -15.55
C VAL A 54 -3.40 -5.32 -17.02
N SER A 55 -4.68 -5.07 -17.32
CA SER A 55 -5.16 -4.71 -18.66
C SER A 55 -5.65 -3.25 -18.70
N LEU A 56 -5.93 -2.77 -19.91
CA LEU A 56 -6.57 -1.46 -20.11
C LEU A 56 -7.92 -1.37 -19.37
N GLU A 57 -8.71 -2.44 -19.41
CA GLU A 57 -10.01 -2.52 -18.74
C GLU A 57 -9.84 -2.38 -17.23
N THR A 58 -8.89 -3.14 -16.64
CA THR A 58 -8.59 -3.07 -15.18
C THR A 58 -8.23 -1.65 -14.75
N VAL A 59 -7.40 -0.95 -15.54
CA VAL A 59 -7.03 0.45 -15.27
C VAL A 59 -8.23 1.38 -15.41
N SER A 60 -9.04 1.20 -16.46
CA SER A 60 -10.25 1.99 -16.71
C SER A 60 -11.25 1.89 -15.55
N ASP A 61 -11.49 0.68 -15.06
CA ASP A 61 -12.43 0.39 -13.98
C ASP A 61 -11.94 0.93 -12.64
N LYS A 62 -10.68 0.67 -12.28
CA LYS A 62 -10.10 1.13 -11.01
C LYS A 62 -10.06 2.65 -10.91
N LEU A 63 -9.65 3.34 -11.98
CA LEU A 63 -9.63 4.80 -12.01
C LEU A 63 -11.00 5.42 -12.29
N ARG A 64 -12.04 4.62 -12.57
CA ARG A 64 -13.40 5.07 -12.93
C ARG A 64 -13.38 6.10 -14.07
N ILE A 65 -12.56 5.83 -15.10
CA ILE A 65 -12.43 6.68 -16.30
C ILE A 65 -12.84 5.91 -17.55
N ARG A 66 -13.09 6.65 -18.63
CA ARG A 66 -13.41 6.03 -19.92
C ARG A 66 -12.19 5.34 -20.52
N PRO A 67 -12.34 4.20 -21.23
CA PRO A 67 -11.22 3.46 -21.84
C PRO A 67 -10.31 4.32 -22.71
N GLN A 68 -10.84 5.26 -23.48
CA GLN A 68 -10.04 6.17 -24.32
C GLN A 68 -9.12 7.07 -23.50
N ARG A 69 -9.56 7.44 -22.28
CA ARG A 69 -8.74 8.24 -21.36
C ARG A 69 -7.69 7.39 -20.67
N ALA A 70 -8.01 6.14 -20.33
CA ALA A 70 -7.04 5.17 -19.81
C ALA A 70 -5.98 4.89 -20.87
N GLN A 71 -6.35 4.64 -22.13
CA GLN A 71 -5.42 4.44 -23.23
C GLN A 71 -4.46 5.63 -23.37
N LEU A 72 -4.96 6.87 -23.43
CA LEU A 72 -4.12 8.07 -23.51
C LEU A 72 -3.14 8.17 -22.33
N LEU A 73 -3.57 7.80 -21.13
CA LEU A 73 -2.73 7.79 -19.94
C LEU A 73 -1.60 6.78 -20.06
N LEU A 74 -1.91 5.56 -20.52
CA LEU A 74 -0.92 4.49 -20.75
C LEU A 74 0.07 4.86 -21.84
N GLU A 75 -0.38 5.49 -22.94
CA GLU A 75 0.49 6.03 -23.99
C GLU A 75 1.48 7.07 -23.43
N ILE A 76 1.02 7.99 -22.60
CA ILE A 76 1.88 8.99 -21.93
C ILE A 76 2.92 8.31 -21.03
N LEU A 77 2.54 7.32 -20.23
CA LEU A 77 3.47 6.58 -19.38
C LEU A 77 4.50 5.78 -20.19
N HIS A 78 4.07 5.22 -21.31
CA HIS A 78 4.95 4.53 -22.25
C HIS A 78 5.95 5.51 -22.89
N GLU A 79 5.51 6.67 -23.39
CA GLU A 79 6.36 7.72 -23.95
C GLU A 79 7.37 8.27 -22.91
N GLN A 80 7.01 8.26 -21.63
CA GLN A 80 7.90 8.62 -20.53
C GLN A 80 8.91 7.50 -20.17
N GLY A 81 8.81 6.33 -20.82
CA GLY A 81 9.67 5.20 -20.53
C GLY A 81 9.40 4.53 -19.18
N LEU A 82 8.20 4.68 -18.63
CA LEU A 82 7.81 4.10 -17.33
C LEU A 82 7.04 2.79 -17.50
N LEU A 83 6.47 2.56 -18.69
CA LEU A 83 5.59 1.44 -18.99
C LEU A 83 5.97 0.77 -20.29
N LEU A 84 5.87 -0.57 -20.33
CA LEU A 84 5.94 -1.38 -21.54
C LEU A 84 4.58 -2.03 -21.81
N LEU A 85 4.24 -2.15 -23.07
CA LEU A 85 3.09 -2.92 -23.54
C LEU A 85 3.60 -4.15 -24.28
N GLU A 86 3.53 -5.32 -23.65
CA GLU A 86 4.02 -6.60 -24.18
C GLU A 86 2.87 -7.59 -24.31
N ALA A 87 2.58 -8.02 -25.52
CA ALA A 87 1.52 -8.99 -25.81
C ALA A 87 0.15 -8.65 -25.19
N GLY A 88 -0.20 -7.35 -25.10
CA GLY A 88 -1.44 -6.87 -24.49
C GLY A 88 -1.41 -6.74 -22.97
N ARG A 89 -0.27 -7.03 -22.33
CA ARG A 89 -0.06 -6.88 -20.88
C ARG A 89 0.74 -5.62 -20.58
N LEU A 90 0.41 -5.00 -19.46
CA LEU A 90 1.13 -3.82 -18.98
C LEU A 90 2.25 -4.27 -18.03
N ARG A 91 3.47 -3.83 -18.29
CA ARG A 91 4.65 -4.09 -17.46
C ARG A 91 5.35 -2.78 -17.14
N LEU A 92 5.89 -2.66 -15.92
CA LEU A 92 6.76 -1.55 -15.59
C LEU A 92 8.15 -1.72 -16.20
N THR A 93 8.78 -0.62 -16.54
CA THR A 93 10.23 -0.58 -16.74
C THR A 93 10.92 -0.45 -15.38
N ASP A 94 12.26 -0.62 -15.32
CA ASP A 94 13.02 -0.35 -14.10
C ASP A 94 12.79 1.08 -13.55
N SER A 95 12.58 2.05 -14.45
CA SER A 95 12.26 3.43 -14.05
C SER A 95 10.84 3.55 -13.55
N GLY A 96 9.89 2.83 -14.15
CA GLY A 96 8.50 2.77 -13.69
C GLY A 96 8.38 2.11 -12.32
N GLU A 97 9.12 1.03 -12.10
CA GLU A 97 9.17 0.32 -10.83
C GLU A 97 9.74 1.19 -9.72
N ARG A 98 10.90 1.83 -9.93
CA ARG A 98 11.46 2.79 -8.96
C ARG A 98 10.50 3.92 -8.64
N TYR A 99 9.76 4.42 -9.63
CA TYR A 99 8.78 5.47 -9.40
C TYR A 99 7.58 4.95 -8.57
N ALA A 100 7.04 3.77 -8.89
CA ALA A 100 5.98 3.14 -8.10
C ALA A 100 6.42 2.92 -6.64
N LEU A 101 7.63 2.40 -6.43
CA LEU A 101 8.21 2.19 -5.11
C LEU A 101 8.39 3.49 -4.32
N HIS A 102 8.74 4.60 -4.99
CA HIS A 102 8.77 5.91 -4.33
C HIS A 102 7.39 6.33 -3.81
N ILE A 103 6.33 6.15 -4.61
CA ILE A 103 4.96 6.47 -4.21
C ILE A 103 4.51 5.58 -3.06
N ILE A 104 4.76 4.26 -3.14
CA ILE A 104 4.46 3.31 -2.06
C ILE A 104 5.19 3.69 -0.78
N ARG A 105 6.48 4.06 -0.87
CA ARG A 105 7.24 4.52 0.27
C ARG A 105 6.65 5.79 0.90
N ALA A 106 6.30 6.77 0.08
CA ALA A 106 5.69 8.03 0.55
C ALA A 106 4.36 7.76 1.26
N HIS A 107 3.53 6.85 0.70
CA HIS A 107 2.27 6.41 1.30
C HIS A 107 2.48 5.82 2.70
N ARG A 108 3.28 4.76 2.81
CA ARG A 108 3.50 4.01 4.05
C ARG A 108 4.17 4.85 5.15
N LEU A 109 5.12 5.70 4.79
CA LEU A 109 5.71 6.66 5.73
C LEU A 109 4.69 7.69 6.21
N TRP A 110 3.74 8.10 5.34
CA TRP A 110 2.70 9.03 5.74
C TRP A 110 1.68 8.38 6.67
N GLU A 111 1.31 7.12 6.43
CA GLU A 111 0.48 6.33 7.38
C GLU A 111 1.15 6.21 8.74
N HIS A 112 2.43 5.85 8.77
CA HIS A 112 3.21 5.77 10.00
C HIS A 112 3.24 7.12 10.74
N TYR A 113 3.43 8.24 10.01
CA TYR A 113 3.34 9.58 10.58
C TYR A 113 1.95 9.89 11.15
N LEU A 114 0.89 9.49 10.48
CA LEU A 114 -0.48 9.72 10.95
C LEU A 114 -0.76 8.95 12.23
N ALA A 115 -0.29 7.71 12.32
CA ALA A 115 -0.46 6.86 13.48
C ALA A 115 0.27 7.38 14.71
N GLU A 116 1.53 7.79 14.57
CA GLU A 116 2.37 8.14 15.73
C GLU A 116 2.32 9.61 16.12
N GLU A 117 2.19 10.52 15.13
CA GLU A 117 2.36 11.96 15.34
C GLU A 117 1.04 12.73 15.29
N THR A 118 -0.09 12.05 15.06
CA THR A 118 -1.38 12.73 14.95
C THR A 118 -2.46 12.03 15.77
N GLY A 119 -3.58 12.70 15.99
CA GLY A 119 -4.74 12.09 16.67
C GLY A 119 -5.81 11.59 15.70
N TYR A 120 -5.49 11.36 14.44
CA TYR A 120 -6.48 10.82 13.50
C TYR A 120 -6.78 9.36 13.79
N PRO A 121 -8.07 8.94 13.68
CA PRO A 121 -8.44 7.55 13.83
C PRO A 121 -7.82 6.70 12.71
N GLU A 122 -7.54 5.45 13.04
CA GLU A 122 -6.91 4.47 12.17
C GLU A 122 -7.60 4.33 10.80
N THR A 123 -8.92 4.31 10.79
CA THR A 123 -9.75 4.24 9.58
C THR A 123 -9.58 5.42 8.62
N GLU A 124 -8.95 6.51 9.04
CA GLU A 124 -8.68 7.67 8.18
C GLU A 124 -7.26 7.71 7.61
N TRP A 125 -6.32 6.89 8.13
CA TRP A 125 -4.91 6.99 7.75
C TRP A 125 -4.70 6.72 6.26
N HIS A 126 -5.23 5.60 5.76
CA HIS A 126 -5.10 5.21 4.36
C HIS A 126 -5.57 6.33 3.40
N GLY A 127 -6.81 6.78 3.52
CA GLY A 127 -7.34 7.82 2.64
C GLY A 127 -6.63 9.17 2.76
N ARG A 128 -5.96 9.47 3.89
CA ARG A 128 -5.12 10.66 4.06
C ARG A 128 -3.76 10.48 3.39
N ALA A 129 -3.16 9.29 3.51
CA ALA A 129 -1.90 8.94 2.88
C ALA A 129 -2.03 8.93 1.34
N GLU A 130 -3.07 8.33 0.77
CA GLU A 130 -3.37 8.37 -0.67
C GLU A 130 -3.43 9.80 -1.23
N ARG A 131 -4.04 10.73 -0.50
CA ARG A 131 -4.06 12.13 -0.94
C ARG A 131 -2.72 12.83 -0.83
N ARG A 132 -1.84 12.39 0.06
CA ARG A 132 -0.56 13.05 0.36
C ARG A 132 0.62 12.50 -0.44
N GLU A 133 0.65 11.21 -0.75
CA GLU A 133 1.74 10.52 -1.43
C GLU A 133 2.20 11.21 -2.72
N HIS A 134 1.25 11.77 -3.48
CA HIS A 134 1.50 12.45 -4.75
C HIS A 134 2.17 13.84 -4.62
N PHE A 135 2.33 14.36 -3.42
CA PHE A 135 2.90 15.68 -3.17
C PHE A 135 4.29 15.60 -2.53
N LEU A 136 4.69 14.44 -2.02
CA LEU A 136 5.99 14.24 -1.39
C LEU A 136 7.07 14.03 -2.46
N GLN A 137 8.06 14.90 -2.44
CA GLN A 137 9.25 14.71 -3.27
C GLN A 137 10.20 13.70 -2.61
N PRO A 138 11.15 13.09 -3.35
CA PRO A 138 12.10 12.13 -2.79
C PRO A 138 12.84 12.63 -1.55
N GLU A 139 13.26 13.90 -1.56
CA GLU A 139 13.97 14.54 -0.46
C GLU A 139 13.07 14.73 0.77
N GLU A 140 11.79 15.08 0.56
CA GLU A 140 10.80 15.22 1.63
C GLU A 140 10.45 13.86 2.23
N THR A 141 10.33 12.82 1.40
CA THR A 141 10.09 11.44 1.81
C THR A 141 11.27 10.91 2.63
N HIS A 142 12.51 11.23 2.23
CA HIS A 142 13.71 10.86 2.97
C HIS A 142 13.77 11.58 4.33
N ALA A 143 13.49 12.89 4.37
CA ALA A 143 13.44 13.65 5.62
C ALA A 143 12.34 13.14 6.57
N LEU A 144 11.18 12.76 6.03
CA LEU A 144 10.09 12.16 6.81
C LEU A 144 10.53 10.83 7.42
N SER A 145 11.16 9.94 6.64
CA SER A 145 11.70 8.67 7.13
C SER A 145 12.71 8.87 8.27
N ALA A 146 13.63 9.85 8.13
CA ALA A 146 14.61 10.17 9.17
C ALA A 146 13.94 10.70 10.45
N LYS A 147 12.91 11.57 10.29
CA LYS A 147 12.13 12.09 11.43
C LYS A 147 11.45 10.98 12.21
N LEU A 148 10.95 9.96 11.52
CA LEU A 148 10.23 8.80 12.11
C LEU A 148 11.19 7.69 12.60
N GLY A 149 12.51 7.89 12.59
CA GLY A 149 13.48 6.90 13.05
C GLY A 149 13.71 5.75 12.08
N HIS A 150 13.46 5.96 10.78
CA HIS A 150 13.62 4.96 9.71
C HIS A 150 12.77 3.70 9.91
N PRO A 151 11.44 3.82 10.05
CA PRO A 151 10.58 2.67 10.22
C PRO A 151 10.70 1.71 9.03
N THR A 152 10.65 0.41 9.32
CA THR A 152 10.72 -0.66 8.31
C THR A 152 9.34 -1.14 7.87
N HIS A 153 8.30 -0.88 8.67
CA HIS A 153 6.91 -1.24 8.39
C HIS A 153 5.99 -0.06 8.70
N ASP A 154 4.86 -0.01 8.01
CA ASP A 154 3.77 0.90 8.34
C ASP A 154 2.93 0.35 9.51
N PRO A 155 1.93 1.08 10.00
CA PRO A 155 1.11 0.63 11.14
C PRO A 155 0.30 -0.65 10.85
N HIS A 156 0.07 -0.99 9.58
CA HIS A 156 -0.66 -2.18 9.15
C HIS A 156 0.26 -3.41 8.98
N GLY A 157 1.59 -3.22 9.14
CA GLY A 157 2.62 -4.26 8.97
C GLY A 157 3.12 -4.41 7.54
N HIS A 158 2.81 -3.50 6.61
CA HIS A 158 3.38 -3.54 5.27
C HIS A 158 4.83 -3.03 5.29
N PRO A 159 5.78 -3.71 4.66
CA PRO A 159 7.18 -3.29 4.66
C PRO A 159 7.37 -2.00 3.87
N ILE A 160 8.03 -1.00 4.46
CA ILE A 160 8.34 0.28 3.82
C ILE A 160 9.56 0.10 2.91
N PRO A 161 9.47 0.35 1.58
CA PRO A 161 10.64 0.28 0.71
C PRO A 161 11.75 1.21 1.17
N THR A 162 13.02 0.82 1.03
CA THR A 162 14.15 1.75 1.16
C THR A 162 14.12 2.80 0.03
N HIS A 163 15.03 3.76 0.05
CA HIS A 163 15.09 4.74 -1.03
C HIS A 163 15.67 4.14 -2.33
N GLU A 164 16.41 3.01 -2.23
CA GLU A 164 16.86 2.21 -3.36
C GLU A 164 15.76 1.28 -3.90
N GLY A 165 14.64 1.14 -3.20
CA GLY A 165 13.53 0.26 -3.60
C GLY A 165 13.65 -1.16 -3.03
N GLU A 166 14.53 -1.39 -2.07
CA GLU A 166 14.63 -2.67 -1.39
C GLU A 166 13.59 -2.80 -0.28
N PHE A 167 13.13 -4.01 -0.01
CA PHE A 167 12.21 -4.32 1.08
C PHE A 167 12.89 -5.21 2.13
N VAL A 168 12.47 -5.06 3.37
CA VAL A 168 12.58 -6.13 4.36
C VAL A 168 11.67 -7.27 3.90
N ALA A 169 12.13 -8.52 4.06
CA ALA A 169 11.37 -9.69 3.63
C ALA A 169 9.95 -9.66 4.21
N ILE A 170 8.96 -9.87 3.35
CA ILE A 170 7.55 -10.01 3.77
C ILE A 170 7.45 -11.32 4.53
N GLN A 171 7.05 -11.24 5.80
CA GLN A 171 6.84 -12.40 6.64
C GLN A 171 5.33 -12.67 6.80
N GLY A 172 5.01 -13.93 7.09
CA GLY A 172 3.66 -14.34 7.43
C GLY A 172 2.89 -15.00 6.29
N GLU A 173 1.91 -15.77 6.68
CA GLU A 173 0.94 -16.44 5.84
C GLU A 173 -0.48 -16.13 6.33
N PRO A 174 -1.52 -16.28 5.51
CA PRO A 174 -2.90 -16.04 5.95
C PRO A 174 -3.23 -16.86 7.22
N ILE A 175 -3.92 -16.26 8.17
CA ILE A 175 -4.33 -16.95 9.41
C ILE A 175 -5.10 -18.23 9.12
N SER A 176 -5.78 -18.31 7.98
CA SER A 176 -6.49 -19.50 7.53
C SER A 176 -5.58 -20.68 7.17
N SER A 177 -4.28 -20.45 6.94
CA SER A 177 -3.29 -21.49 6.65
C SER A 177 -2.75 -22.15 7.92
N ILE A 178 -2.93 -21.52 9.07
CA ILE A 178 -2.40 -22.00 10.35
C ILE A 178 -3.24 -23.18 10.87
N PRO A 179 -2.61 -24.31 11.23
CA PRO A 179 -3.29 -25.43 11.86
C PRO A 179 -3.92 -25.05 13.22
N PRO A 180 -4.98 -25.78 13.64
CA PRO A 180 -5.51 -25.63 14.99
C PRO A 180 -4.47 -25.88 16.07
N ASP A 181 -4.68 -25.26 17.24
CA ASP A 181 -3.82 -25.30 18.44
C ASP A 181 -2.45 -24.61 18.32
N ILE A 182 -2.14 -23.99 17.18
CA ILE A 182 -0.92 -23.21 16.98
C ILE A 182 -1.13 -21.77 17.47
N VAL A 183 -0.11 -21.28 18.18
CA VAL A 183 0.05 -19.86 18.56
C VAL A 183 0.80 -19.15 17.45
N ALA A 184 0.35 -17.97 17.09
CA ALA A 184 0.93 -17.14 16.06
C ALA A 184 0.80 -15.64 16.43
N HIS A 185 1.58 -14.80 15.75
CA HIS A 185 1.46 -13.35 15.90
C HIS A 185 0.97 -12.73 14.60
N ILE A 186 0.00 -11.82 14.69
CA ILE A 186 -0.43 -11.01 13.55
C ILE A 186 0.75 -10.12 13.16
N VAL A 187 1.22 -10.25 11.93
CA VAL A 187 2.33 -9.43 11.41
C VAL A 187 1.85 -8.40 10.41
N ARG A 188 0.66 -8.62 9.79
CA ARG A 188 0.09 -7.70 8.81
C ARG A 188 -1.42 -7.85 8.72
N ILE A 189 -2.09 -6.73 8.51
CA ILE A 189 -3.52 -6.64 8.16
C ILE A 189 -3.63 -5.81 6.88
N GLU A 190 -4.26 -6.39 5.83
CA GLU A 190 -4.48 -5.67 4.58
C GLU A 190 -5.51 -4.55 4.79
N ASP A 191 -5.15 -3.33 4.40
CA ASP A 191 -5.99 -2.12 4.53
C ASP A 191 -7.05 -1.99 3.41
N GLN A 192 -7.05 -2.93 2.46
CA GLN A 192 -8.00 -3.02 1.37
C GLN A 192 -8.65 -4.42 1.29
N PRO A 193 -9.95 -4.52 1.01
CA PRO A 193 -10.94 -3.44 0.86
C PRO A 193 -11.23 -2.71 2.19
N GLU A 194 -11.44 -1.40 2.13
CA GLU A 194 -11.66 -0.53 3.32
C GLU A 194 -12.77 -1.07 4.26
N CYS A 195 -13.85 -1.64 3.71
CA CYS A 195 -14.93 -2.20 4.52
C CYS A 195 -14.51 -3.46 5.31
N VAL A 196 -13.59 -4.27 4.78
CA VAL A 196 -13.03 -5.44 5.48
C VAL A 196 -12.07 -4.97 6.56
N TYR A 197 -11.19 -4.02 6.23
CA TYR A 197 -10.28 -3.43 7.20
C TYR A 197 -11.01 -2.79 8.38
N ALA A 198 -12.05 -1.98 8.12
CA ALA A 198 -12.86 -1.36 9.18
C ALA A 198 -13.48 -2.41 10.12
N GLN A 199 -13.93 -3.55 9.60
CA GLN A 199 -14.42 -4.65 10.42
C GLN A 199 -13.33 -5.24 11.32
N LEU A 200 -12.12 -5.50 10.77
CA LEU A 200 -11.00 -6.04 11.54
C LEU A 200 -10.57 -5.10 12.67
N VAL A 201 -10.57 -3.78 12.41
CA VAL A 201 -10.32 -2.74 13.42
C VAL A 201 -11.41 -2.70 14.49
N GLU A 202 -12.69 -2.82 14.11
CA GLU A 202 -13.82 -2.91 15.07
C GLU A 202 -13.73 -4.17 15.92
N ASP A 203 -13.24 -5.28 15.37
CA ASP A 203 -12.96 -6.52 16.09
C ASP A 203 -11.72 -6.41 17.00
N GLY A 204 -11.01 -5.27 16.98
CA GLY A 204 -9.87 -4.97 17.83
C GLY A 204 -8.57 -5.65 17.39
N LEU A 205 -8.46 -6.11 16.15
CA LEU A 205 -7.27 -6.79 15.64
C LEU A 205 -6.21 -5.79 15.18
N TYR A 206 -4.95 -6.03 15.53
CA TYR A 206 -3.83 -5.16 15.17
C TYR A 206 -2.52 -5.97 14.98
N PRO A 207 -1.56 -5.48 14.20
CA PRO A 207 -0.23 -6.10 14.08
C PRO A 207 0.51 -6.16 15.42
N GLY A 208 1.10 -7.32 15.72
CA GLY A 208 1.75 -7.63 16.99
C GLY A 208 0.88 -8.42 17.97
N MET A 209 -0.43 -8.56 17.70
CA MET A 209 -1.34 -9.33 18.55
C MET A 209 -1.02 -10.82 18.49
N GLU A 210 -0.94 -11.48 19.65
CA GLU A 210 -0.86 -12.94 19.76
C GLU A 210 -2.24 -13.57 19.52
N VAL A 211 -2.29 -14.59 18.70
CA VAL A 211 -3.50 -15.34 18.37
C VAL A 211 -3.25 -16.84 18.51
N LYS A 212 -4.22 -17.56 19.06
CA LYS A 212 -4.21 -19.02 19.05
C LYS A 212 -5.34 -19.54 18.15
N VAL A 213 -5.00 -20.20 17.05
CA VAL A 213 -6.00 -20.77 16.15
C VAL A 213 -6.70 -21.94 16.84
N LEU A 214 -8.03 -21.90 16.90
CA LEU A 214 -8.86 -22.96 17.48
C LEU A 214 -9.43 -23.88 16.39
N GLU A 215 -9.84 -23.29 15.26
CA GLU A 215 -10.41 -24.02 14.12
C GLU A 215 -10.11 -23.25 12.83
N SER A 216 -9.69 -23.98 11.79
CA SER A 216 -9.55 -23.44 10.44
C SER A 216 -10.29 -24.32 9.45
N SER A 217 -11.15 -23.72 8.63
CA SER A 217 -11.97 -24.39 7.63
C SER A 217 -12.23 -23.50 6.43
N HIS A 218 -12.83 -24.06 5.36
CA HIS A 218 -13.26 -23.30 4.19
C HIS A 218 -14.36 -22.27 4.50
N GLN A 219 -15.00 -22.35 5.67
CA GLN A 219 -16.03 -21.39 6.11
C GLN A 219 -15.45 -20.20 6.87
N GLY A 220 -14.21 -20.31 7.36
CA GLY A 220 -13.53 -19.27 8.11
C GLY A 220 -12.59 -19.82 9.17
N VAL A 221 -12.09 -18.92 10.00
CA VAL A 221 -11.13 -19.23 11.07
C VAL A 221 -11.68 -18.77 12.41
N ARG A 222 -11.60 -19.63 13.42
CA ARG A 222 -11.89 -19.33 14.81
C ARG A 222 -10.58 -19.32 15.59
N PHE A 223 -10.33 -18.28 16.34
CA PHE A 223 -9.12 -18.13 17.13
C PHE A 223 -9.38 -17.34 18.41
N LEU A 224 -8.48 -17.51 19.36
CA LEU A 224 -8.45 -16.76 20.61
C LEU A 224 -7.40 -15.66 20.50
N ALA A 225 -7.77 -14.43 20.88
CA ALA A 225 -6.85 -13.29 20.97
C ALA A 225 -7.21 -12.48 22.24
N GLU A 226 -6.20 -12.13 23.08
CA GLU A 226 -6.40 -11.42 24.34
C GLU A 226 -7.50 -12.02 25.25
N GLY A 227 -7.72 -13.34 25.19
CA GLY A 227 -8.73 -14.03 25.96
C GLY A 227 -10.16 -13.94 25.39
N VAL A 228 -10.34 -13.35 24.22
CA VAL A 228 -11.59 -13.23 23.48
C VAL A 228 -11.57 -14.19 22.28
N GLU A 229 -12.66 -14.91 22.07
CA GLU A 229 -12.82 -15.76 20.90
C GLU A 229 -13.36 -14.93 19.73
N HIS A 230 -12.66 -15.01 18.58
CA HIS A 230 -13.00 -14.33 17.34
C HIS A 230 -13.35 -15.34 16.26
N TRP A 231 -14.23 -14.92 15.34
CA TRP A 231 -14.56 -15.65 14.12
C TRP A 231 -14.40 -14.75 12.90
N LEU A 232 -13.52 -15.13 11.99
CA LEU A 232 -13.35 -14.43 10.71
C LEU A 232 -13.86 -15.31 9.56
N PRO A 233 -14.81 -14.81 8.77
CA PRO A 233 -15.17 -15.40 7.48
C PRO A 233 -13.97 -15.45 6.52
N PRO A 234 -14.05 -16.20 5.40
CA PRO A 234 -12.88 -16.43 4.52
C PRO A 234 -12.21 -15.15 3.99
N ILE A 235 -12.98 -14.11 3.64
CA ILE A 235 -12.42 -12.86 3.10
C ILE A 235 -11.65 -12.08 4.18
N PRO A 236 -12.22 -11.74 5.35
CA PRO A 236 -11.45 -11.14 6.43
C PRO A 236 -10.26 -11.98 6.88
N ALA A 237 -10.39 -13.31 6.96
CA ALA A 237 -9.29 -14.19 7.35
C ALA A 237 -8.12 -14.16 6.35
N ALA A 238 -8.39 -14.00 5.05
CA ALA A 238 -7.35 -13.86 4.04
C ALA A 238 -6.61 -12.51 4.13
N ASN A 239 -7.20 -11.52 4.78
CA ASN A 239 -6.61 -10.18 4.98
C ASN A 239 -5.73 -10.08 6.23
N VAL A 240 -5.64 -11.14 7.05
CA VAL A 240 -4.81 -11.20 8.24
C VAL A 240 -3.66 -12.17 8.01
N SER A 241 -2.43 -11.67 8.01
CA SER A 241 -1.21 -12.49 7.91
C SER A 241 -0.58 -12.66 9.28
N VAL A 242 -0.17 -13.89 9.57
CA VAL A 242 0.41 -14.26 10.86
C VAL A 242 1.71 -15.03 10.66
N VAL A 243 2.58 -14.99 11.67
CA VAL A 243 3.76 -15.86 11.78
C VAL A 243 3.54 -16.79 12.97
N ALA A 244 3.57 -18.10 12.71
CA ALA A 244 3.48 -19.09 13.77
C ALA A 244 4.72 -19.03 14.67
N GLU A 245 4.53 -19.19 15.98
CA GLU A 245 5.65 -19.42 16.88
C GLU A 245 6.26 -20.81 16.58
N GLU A 246 7.56 -20.84 16.30
CA GLU A 246 8.25 -22.13 16.24
C GLU A 246 8.21 -22.75 17.64
N GLU A 247 7.58 -23.95 17.78
CA GLU A 247 7.75 -24.72 18.99
C GLU A 247 9.25 -24.89 19.26
N PRO A 248 9.73 -24.62 20.48
CA PRO A 248 11.10 -24.90 20.83
C PRO A 248 11.37 -26.36 20.54
N LYS A 249 12.23 -26.65 19.55
CA LYS A 249 12.65 -28.03 19.24
C LYS A 249 13.09 -28.64 20.55
N GLU A 250 12.33 -29.64 21.04
CA GLU A 250 12.74 -30.42 22.20
C GLU A 250 14.22 -30.80 22.01
N ALA A 251 15.06 -30.34 22.92
CA ALA A 251 16.46 -30.72 22.91
C ALA A 251 16.53 -32.24 22.99
N VAL A 252 16.90 -32.88 21.89
CA VAL A 252 17.15 -34.32 21.85
C VAL A 252 18.12 -34.58 22.99
N PRO A 253 17.78 -35.35 24.03
CA PRO A 253 18.67 -35.61 25.10
C PRO A 253 19.88 -36.35 24.50
N LEU A 254 21.07 -35.74 24.60
CA LEU A 254 22.33 -36.38 24.26
C LEU A 254 22.41 -37.63 25.14
N GLY A 255 22.03 -38.76 24.57
CA GLY A 255 22.24 -40.07 25.18
C GLY A 255 23.73 -40.33 25.33
N ILE A 256 24.28 -39.90 26.47
CA ILE A 256 25.62 -40.34 26.89
C ILE A 256 25.48 -41.80 27.29
N SER A 257 25.79 -42.68 26.34
CA SER A 257 25.99 -44.12 26.65
C SER A 257 27.24 -44.25 27.52
N LEU A 258 27.01 -44.32 28.80
CA LEU A 258 28.02 -44.75 29.80
C LEU A 258 28.15 -46.26 29.77
N SER A 259 28.76 -46.82 28.73
CA SER A 259 29.16 -48.21 28.68
C SER A 259 30.52 -48.31 28.02
N MET A 260 31.58 -48.01 28.81
CA MET A 260 32.94 -48.53 28.66
C MET A 260 33.83 -47.89 29.72
N LEU A 261 33.67 -48.33 30.97
CA LEU A 261 34.69 -48.30 32.00
C LEU A 261 34.42 -49.50 32.90
N GLU A 262 34.97 -50.63 32.54
CA GLU A 262 35.34 -51.69 33.48
C GLU A 262 36.73 -52.20 33.13
N PRO A 263 37.50 -52.68 34.12
CA PRO A 263 38.90 -52.46 34.33
C PRO A 263 39.86 -53.34 33.54
#